data_f4e30db842f7de2688ce01e07fd455ae
#
_entry.id   f4e30db842f7de2688ce01e07fd455ae
#
_cell.length_a   1.000
_cell.length_b   1.000
_cell.length_c   1.000
_cell.angle_alpha   90.00
_cell.angle_beta   90.00
_cell.angle_gamma   90.00
#
_symmetry.space_group_name_H-M   'P 1'
#
loop_
_entity.id
_entity.type
_entity.pdbx_description
1 polymer ?
#
loop_
_entity_poly.entity_id
_entity_poly.type
_entity_poly.pdbx_seq_one_letter_code
_entity_poly.pdbx_strand_id
1 'polypeptide(L)'
;MGFAHGTRLGKEDQAIVRDALDAAERTMFFTNDYYSWPKEKRETKRRPVANVILFLMQHQNMSEEEAIAQAKELIIQNEQEFVKRREALYQANPDLAPKLRKWMEILGSSLAGIHYWSKNTPRYAVLATVEESEEEDEHSQHGSTTDVVENSSEGDASAEDEDDDEEDEDEEAEAEEEEEAEEDQEQEAEHVEEAAQPEEPQDAPVWTPLAEEPAPIVQLNTMPLLAPAGYMRSIAITDLQSELLSALNVWLQVPNRPLTYIKQIINELQDSAHMLADIQDHATHRSQRTPAHQVFGRAQCMNSAAYTFVRVAKIVNSLKCPGMLDGLLEELEARFIGQSWDLDWRTTSHAPSEQEYLTMVDQKSGSTFRLLVRLMQAASMEGSSLDFEPLAKLLGRWYQIRHEYLGLLGRGEDLDHGKIVYPIVRCCNLDPAAKTVILGIYRQKAAEAPLSPESKTQILDLLHRTGALQATYDLIRQLGREVNKTVTELEAAAAELNPALRGLVKSLSELPIPTSL
;
A
#
# COMPACT_ATOMS: atom_id res chain seq x y z
N MET A 1 11.00 -5.23 -19.98
CA MET A 1 10.75 -6.68 -20.11
C MET A 1 11.92 -7.55 -19.68
N GLY A 2 13.08 -7.52 -20.32
CA GLY A 2 14.23 -8.35 -19.95
C GLY A 2 14.69 -8.23 -18.50
N PHE A 3 14.43 -7.09 -17.88
CA PHE A 3 14.80 -6.80 -16.49
C PHE A 3 13.93 -7.55 -15.47
N ALA A 4 12.63 -7.68 -15.72
CA ALA A 4 11.69 -8.33 -14.80
C ALA A 4 11.91 -9.86 -14.69
N HIS A 5 12.58 -10.44 -15.69
CA HIS A 5 12.81 -11.89 -15.77
C HIS A 5 14.29 -12.29 -15.67
N GLY A 6 15.18 -11.35 -15.29
CA GLY A 6 16.60 -11.60 -15.15
C GLY A 6 17.34 -11.90 -16.46
N THR A 7 16.73 -11.64 -17.62
CA THR A 7 17.30 -11.86 -18.95
C THR A 7 17.58 -10.54 -19.63
N ARG A 8 18.84 -10.13 -19.66
CA ARG A 8 19.29 -8.93 -20.40
C ARG A 8 19.92 -9.38 -21.73
N LEU A 9 19.42 -8.83 -22.84
CA LEU A 9 20.02 -9.04 -24.16
C LEU A 9 21.19 -8.08 -24.37
N GLY A 10 22.36 -8.61 -24.75
CA GLY A 10 23.45 -7.83 -25.27
C GLY A 10 23.14 -7.30 -26.68
N LYS A 11 24.01 -6.44 -27.21
CA LYS A 11 23.83 -5.88 -28.58
C LYS A 11 23.79 -6.98 -29.66
N GLU A 12 24.60 -8.02 -29.52
CA GLU A 12 24.61 -9.17 -30.43
C GLU A 12 23.32 -9.99 -30.33
N ASP A 13 22.86 -10.27 -29.10
CA ASP A 13 21.59 -10.96 -28.85
C ASP A 13 20.40 -10.20 -29.47
N GLN A 14 20.39 -8.85 -29.36
CA GLN A 14 19.35 -7.99 -29.93
C GLN A 14 19.34 -8.05 -31.46
N ALA A 15 20.50 -8.12 -32.08
CA ALA A 15 20.61 -8.24 -33.54
C ALA A 15 19.99 -9.54 -34.05
N ILE A 16 20.16 -10.66 -33.30
CA ILE A 16 19.61 -11.97 -33.66
C ILE A 16 18.08 -11.97 -33.63
N VAL A 17 17.47 -11.30 -32.65
CA VAL A 17 16.02 -11.30 -32.45
C VAL A 17 15.32 -10.06 -33.05
N ARG A 18 16.03 -9.20 -33.73
CA ARG A 18 15.59 -7.86 -34.14
C ARG A 18 14.27 -7.86 -34.92
N ASP A 19 14.15 -8.74 -35.90
CA ASP A 19 12.97 -8.78 -36.77
C ASP A 19 11.70 -9.15 -36.00
N ALA A 20 11.79 -10.12 -35.09
CA ALA A 20 10.67 -10.52 -34.23
C ALA A 20 10.38 -9.44 -33.17
N LEU A 21 11.41 -8.79 -32.62
CA LEU A 21 11.27 -7.69 -31.68
C LEU A 21 10.52 -6.51 -32.30
N ASP A 22 10.87 -6.11 -33.52
CA ASP A 22 10.22 -5.00 -34.23
C ASP A 22 8.71 -5.25 -34.48
N ALA A 23 8.32 -6.49 -34.74
CA ALA A 23 6.90 -6.84 -34.87
C ALA A 23 6.17 -6.76 -33.51
N ALA A 24 6.82 -7.24 -32.44
CA ALA A 24 6.28 -7.16 -31.09
C ALA A 24 6.14 -5.71 -30.60
N GLU A 25 7.12 -4.85 -30.86
CA GLU A 25 7.07 -3.44 -30.50
C GLU A 25 5.91 -2.73 -31.21
N ARG A 26 5.69 -2.97 -32.51
CA ARG A 26 4.54 -2.43 -33.23
C ARG A 26 3.20 -2.91 -32.66
N THR A 27 3.09 -4.18 -32.31
CA THR A 27 1.90 -4.71 -31.64
C THR A 27 1.61 -3.96 -30.34
N MET A 28 2.62 -3.74 -29.52
CA MET A 28 2.46 -3.01 -28.26
C MET A 28 2.00 -1.56 -28.46
N PHE A 29 2.58 -0.86 -29.44
CA PHE A 29 2.20 0.52 -29.77
C PHE A 29 0.73 0.59 -30.23
N PHE A 30 0.36 -0.21 -31.21
CA PHE A 30 -1.01 -0.18 -31.74
C PHE A 30 -2.03 -0.62 -30.70
N THR A 31 -1.69 -1.59 -29.84
CA THR A 31 -2.58 -2.00 -28.74
C THR A 31 -2.77 -0.85 -27.75
N ASN A 32 -1.71 -0.14 -27.38
CA ASN A 32 -1.85 1.03 -26.53
C ASN A 32 -2.75 2.10 -27.16
N ASP A 33 -2.49 2.45 -28.41
CA ASP A 33 -3.24 3.48 -29.14
C ASP A 33 -4.73 3.13 -29.30
N TYR A 34 -5.02 1.85 -29.55
CA TYR A 34 -6.39 1.35 -29.68
C TYR A 34 -7.20 1.53 -28.38
N TYR A 35 -6.61 1.15 -27.22
CA TYR A 35 -7.31 1.23 -25.95
C TYR A 35 -7.26 2.64 -25.31
N SER A 36 -6.25 3.45 -25.62
CA SER A 36 -6.15 4.82 -25.12
C SER A 36 -6.97 5.83 -25.92
N TRP A 37 -7.45 5.48 -27.10
CA TRP A 37 -8.13 6.39 -28.02
C TRP A 37 -9.31 7.15 -27.40
N PRO A 38 -10.26 6.53 -26.68
CA PRO A 38 -11.39 7.26 -26.10
C PRO A 38 -10.95 8.40 -25.17
N LYS A 39 -9.86 8.20 -24.43
CA LYS A 39 -9.26 9.23 -23.59
C LYS A 39 -8.51 10.28 -24.42
N GLU A 40 -7.66 9.85 -25.33
CA GLU A 40 -6.79 10.73 -26.11
C GLU A 40 -7.56 11.58 -27.11
N LYS A 41 -8.66 11.10 -27.64
CA LYS A 41 -9.59 11.87 -28.48
C LYS A 41 -10.05 13.18 -27.80
N ARG A 42 -10.31 13.15 -26.50
CA ARG A 42 -10.69 14.35 -25.73
C ARG A 42 -9.51 15.32 -25.58
N GLU A 43 -8.30 14.78 -25.50
CA GLU A 43 -7.07 15.55 -25.34
C GLU A 43 -6.65 16.26 -26.65
N THR A 44 -7.04 15.75 -27.83
CA THR A 44 -6.73 16.36 -29.14
C THR A 44 -7.18 17.81 -29.26
N LYS A 45 -8.21 18.21 -28.51
CA LYS A 45 -8.69 19.59 -28.44
C LYS A 45 -7.78 20.53 -27.66
N ARG A 46 -6.85 19.99 -26.87
CA ARG A 46 -5.99 20.74 -25.92
C ARG A 46 -4.50 20.65 -26.26
N ARG A 47 -4.05 19.56 -26.88
CA ARG A 47 -2.65 19.31 -27.23
C ARG A 47 -2.52 18.36 -28.42
N PRO A 48 -1.40 18.38 -29.16
CA PRO A 48 -1.12 17.35 -30.15
C PRO A 48 -1.04 15.97 -29.49
N VAL A 49 -1.70 14.98 -30.09
CA VAL A 49 -1.71 13.58 -29.64
C VAL A 49 -1.15 12.72 -30.78
N ALA A 50 -0.18 11.87 -30.46
CA ALA A 50 0.32 10.85 -31.40
C ALA A 50 -0.44 9.55 -31.15
N ASN A 51 -1.37 9.20 -32.03
CA ASN A 51 -2.18 7.98 -31.96
C ASN A 51 -2.47 7.49 -33.39
N VAL A 52 -2.37 6.17 -33.60
CA VAL A 52 -2.55 5.56 -34.93
C VAL A 52 -3.95 5.81 -35.47
N ILE A 53 -4.98 5.82 -34.65
CA ILE A 53 -6.37 6.07 -35.08
C ILE A 53 -6.49 7.50 -35.59
N LEU A 54 -5.96 8.47 -34.85
CA LEU A 54 -5.92 9.86 -35.31
C LEU A 54 -5.15 10.01 -36.63
N PHE A 55 -4.03 9.32 -36.76
CA PHE A 55 -3.23 9.31 -37.99
C PHE A 55 -4.00 8.77 -39.20
N LEU A 56 -4.71 7.64 -39.02
CA LEU A 56 -5.55 7.03 -40.07
C LEU A 56 -6.69 7.98 -40.51
N MET A 57 -7.36 8.62 -39.56
CA MET A 57 -8.40 9.61 -39.83
C MET A 57 -7.86 10.80 -40.64
N GLN A 58 -6.70 11.35 -40.24
CA GLN A 58 -6.16 12.56 -40.84
C GLN A 58 -5.46 12.34 -42.18
N HIS A 59 -4.76 11.23 -42.35
CA HIS A 59 -3.91 10.99 -43.54
C HIS A 59 -4.49 9.99 -44.53
N GLN A 60 -5.44 9.15 -44.09
CA GLN A 60 -6.11 8.21 -45.00
C GLN A 60 -7.58 8.53 -45.21
N ASN A 61 -8.04 9.65 -44.62
CA ASN A 61 -9.40 10.16 -44.74
C ASN A 61 -10.48 9.12 -44.34
N MET A 62 -10.16 8.30 -43.32
CA MET A 62 -11.05 7.29 -42.75
C MET A 62 -12.02 7.94 -41.76
N SER A 63 -13.23 7.40 -41.65
CA SER A 63 -14.09 7.67 -40.50
C SER A 63 -13.44 7.11 -39.21
N GLU A 64 -13.90 7.57 -38.06
CA GLU A 64 -13.38 7.06 -36.77
C GLU A 64 -13.62 5.56 -36.63
N GLU A 65 -14.78 5.06 -37.00
CA GLU A 65 -15.11 3.64 -36.94
C GLU A 65 -14.21 2.80 -37.84
N GLU A 66 -13.94 3.27 -39.07
CA GLU A 66 -13.03 2.62 -40.01
C GLU A 66 -11.60 2.63 -39.47
N ALA A 67 -11.13 3.74 -38.89
CA ALA A 67 -9.80 3.87 -38.31
C ALA A 67 -9.60 2.96 -37.08
N ILE A 68 -10.62 2.82 -36.23
CA ILE A 68 -10.61 1.88 -35.08
C ILE A 68 -10.55 0.43 -35.59
N ALA A 69 -11.36 0.07 -36.59
CA ALA A 69 -11.34 -1.26 -37.19
C ALA A 69 -9.98 -1.56 -37.84
N GLN A 70 -9.38 -0.61 -38.53
CA GLN A 70 -8.07 -0.73 -39.15
C GLN A 70 -6.95 -0.84 -38.10
N ALA A 71 -7.02 -0.08 -37.02
CA ALA A 71 -6.05 -0.20 -35.91
C ALA A 71 -6.09 -1.60 -35.29
N LYS A 72 -7.27 -2.17 -35.09
CA LYS A 72 -7.43 -3.54 -34.61
C LYS A 72 -6.82 -4.57 -35.58
N GLU A 73 -7.03 -4.39 -36.86
CA GLU A 73 -6.44 -5.26 -37.89
C GLU A 73 -4.90 -5.17 -37.91
N LEU A 74 -4.33 -3.96 -37.77
CA LEU A 74 -2.88 -3.75 -37.64
C LEU A 74 -2.30 -4.48 -36.42
N ILE A 75 -3.01 -4.53 -35.29
CA ILE A 75 -2.58 -5.28 -34.12
C ILE A 75 -2.49 -6.77 -34.47
N ILE A 76 -3.57 -7.34 -35.03
CA ILE A 76 -3.65 -8.77 -35.38
C ILE A 76 -2.54 -9.14 -36.38
N GLN A 77 -2.33 -8.33 -37.42
CA GLN A 77 -1.28 -8.55 -38.42
C GLN A 77 0.12 -8.57 -37.83
N ASN A 78 0.41 -7.64 -36.91
CA ASN A 78 1.73 -7.59 -36.26
C ASN A 78 1.95 -8.72 -35.25
N GLU A 79 0.87 -9.20 -34.57
CA GLU A 79 0.95 -10.41 -33.75
C GLU A 79 1.26 -11.65 -34.59
N GLN A 80 0.56 -11.83 -35.70
CA GLN A 80 0.84 -12.93 -36.64
C GLN A 80 2.24 -12.86 -37.20
N GLU A 81 2.71 -11.67 -37.54
CA GLU A 81 4.07 -11.45 -38.04
C GLU A 81 5.11 -11.76 -36.96
N PHE A 82 4.87 -11.39 -35.69
CA PHE A 82 5.74 -11.77 -34.56
C PHE A 82 5.84 -13.31 -34.43
N VAL A 83 4.72 -14.02 -34.43
CA VAL A 83 4.71 -15.49 -34.34
C VAL A 83 5.50 -16.10 -35.51
N LYS A 84 5.23 -15.66 -36.72
CA LYS A 84 5.92 -16.13 -37.93
C LYS A 84 7.43 -15.92 -37.87
N ARG A 85 7.88 -14.73 -37.44
CA ARG A 85 9.31 -14.38 -37.33
C ARG A 85 9.98 -15.15 -36.20
N ARG A 86 9.30 -15.36 -35.08
CA ARG A 86 9.78 -16.20 -33.98
C ARG A 86 10.00 -17.64 -34.42
N GLU A 87 9.04 -18.22 -35.14
CA GLU A 87 9.16 -19.58 -35.68
C GLU A 87 10.28 -19.70 -36.71
N ALA A 88 10.38 -18.74 -37.64
CA ALA A 88 11.47 -18.71 -38.60
C ALA A 88 12.85 -18.59 -37.92
N LEU A 89 12.95 -17.79 -36.86
CA LEU A 89 14.16 -17.69 -36.03
C LEU A 89 14.54 -19.04 -35.42
N TYR A 90 13.56 -19.78 -34.89
CA TYR A 90 13.79 -21.09 -34.27
C TYR A 90 14.18 -22.14 -35.29
N GLN A 91 13.60 -22.10 -36.49
CA GLN A 91 13.93 -23.01 -37.60
C GLN A 91 15.34 -22.75 -38.15
N ALA A 92 15.69 -21.46 -38.30
CA ALA A 92 17.01 -21.06 -38.80
C ALA A 92 18.14 -21.31 -37.78
N ASN A 93 17.81 -21.38 -36.49
CA ASN A 93 18.78 -21.54 -35.39
C ASN A 93 18.33 -22.65 -34.43
N PRO A 94 18.48 -23.95 -34.80
CA PRO A 94 18.09 -25.07 -33.93
C PRO A 94 18.77 -25.01 -32.55
N ASP A 95 20.04 -24.55 -32.52
CA ASP A 95 20.88 -24.42 -31.33
C ASP A 95 20.83 -23.02 -30.71
N LEU A 96 19.74 -22.27 -30.96
CA LEU A 96 19.55 -20.91 -30.38
C LEU A 96 19.71 -20.96 -28.87
N ALA A 97 20.54 -20.08 -28.33
CA ALA A 97 20.84 -20.03 -26.90
C ALA A 97 19.57 -20.07 -26.03
N PRO A 98 19.49 -20.91 -24.99
CA PRO A 98 18.30 -21.06 -24.16
C PRO A 98 17.79 -19.73 -23.59
N LYS A 99 18.69 -18.79 -23.30
CA LYS A 99 18.40 -17.43 -22.87
C LYS A 99 17.55 -16.66 -23.90
N LEU A 100 17.87 -16.76 -25.18
CA LEU A 100 17.15 -16.09 -26.27
C LEU A 100 15.77 -16.75 -26.50
N ARG A 101 15.69 -18.06 -26.47
CA ARG A 101 14.39 -18.77 -26.51
C ARG A 101 13.48 -18.31 -25.39
N LYS A 102 13.97 -18.36 -24.16
CA LYS A 102 13.20 -17.92 -22.99
C LYS A 102 12.76 -16.45 -23.12
N TRP A 103 13.62 -15.59 -23.64
CA TRP A 103 13.30 -14.18 -23.85
C TRP A 103 12.19 -13.99 -24.88
N MET A 104 12.20 -14.75 -26.00
CA MET A 104 11.16 -14.71 -27.03
C MET A 104 9.79 -15.22 -26.51
N GLU A 105 9.78 -16.26 -25.67
CA GLU A 105 8.55 -16.76 -25.04
C GLU A 105 7.96 -15.72 -24.07
N ILE A 106 8.81 -15.07 -23.27
CA ILE A 106 8.42 -13.97 -22.39
C ILE A 106 7.82 -12.79 -23.19
N LEU A 107 8.42 -12.47 -24.33
CA LEU A 107 7.93 -11.40 -25.20
C LEU A 107 6.53 -11.75 -25.74
N GLY A 108 6.31 -12.96 -26.23
CA GLY A 108 5.00 -13.45 -26.67
C GLY A 108 3.94 -13.38 -25.58
N SER A 109 4.28 -13.83 -24.38
CA SER A 109 3.37 -13.74 -23.22
C SER A 109 3.06 -12.29 -22.84
N SER A 110 4.01 -11.36 -23.06
CA SER A 110 3.82 -9.94 -22.78
C SER A 110 2.86 -9.28 -23.77
N LEU A 111 2.81 -9.73 -25.03
CA LEU A 111 1.84 -9.24 -26.03
C LEU A 111 0.41 -9.61 -25.60
N ALA A 112 0.17 -10.84 -25.20
CA ALA A 112 -1.12 -11.26 -24.65
C ALA A 112 -1.49 -10.48 -23.36
N GLY A 113 -0.48 -10.25 -22.52
CA GLY A 113 -0.63 -9.51 -21.26
C GLY A 113 -1.02 -8.05 -21.45
N ILE A 114 -0.50 -7.36 -22.47
CA ILE A 114 -0.84 -5.95 -22.72
C ILE A 114 -2.29 -5.80 -23.19
N HIS A 115 -2.80 -6.73 -23.98
CA HIS A 115 -4.21 -6.76 -24.38
C HIS A 115 -5.13 -6.93 -23.17
N TYR A 116 -4.84 -7.94 -22.35
CA TYR A 116 -5.64 -8.19 -21.15
C TYR A 116 -5.61 -7.00 -20.20
N TRP A 117 -4.43 -6.43 -19.96
CA TRP A 117 -4.27 -5.26 -19.10
C TRP A 117 -5.02 -4.05 -19.66
N SER A 118 -4.85 -3.74 -20.94
CA SER A 118 -5.47 -2.58 -21.57
C SER A 118 -7.00 -2.68 -21.56
N LYS A 119 -7.55 -3.87 -21.79
CA LYS A 119 -9.00 -4.11 -21.75
C LYS A 119 -9.60 -3.97 -20.34
N ASN A 120 -8.85 -4.32 -19.30
CA ASN A 120 -9.36 -4.41 -17.92
C ASN A 120 -8.83 -3.30 -17.01
N THR A 121 -8.00 -2.38 -17.51
CA THR A 121 -7.45 -1.31 -16.68
C THR A 121 -8.50 -0.22 -16.42
N PRO A 122 -8.67 0.24 -15.15
CA PRO A 122 -9.54 1.36 -14.83
C PRO A 122 -9.19 2.65 -15.58
N ARG A 123 -7.94 2.76 -16.07
CA ARG A 123 -7.47 3.91 -16.84
C ARG A 123 -8.31 4.18 -18.10
N TYR A 124 -8.92 3.14 -18.67
CA TYR A 124 -9.74 3.22 -19.88
C TYR A 124 -11.23 2.95 -19.61
N ALA A 125 -11.57 2.29 -18.48
CA ALA A 125 -12.95 1.93 -18.11
C ALA A 125 -13.74 3.08 -17.45
N VAL A 126 -13.07 3.99 -16.74
CA VAL A 126 -13.71 5.12 -16.04
C VAL A 126 -14.37 6.14 -16.99
N LEU A 127 -14.13 6.03 -18.28
CA LEU A 127 -14.69 6.94 -19.28
C LEU A 127 -16.04 6.48 -19.85
N ALA A 128 -16.41 5.22 -19.71
CA ALA A 128 -17.71 4.71 -20.16
C ALA A 128 -18.86 5.04 -19.18
N THR A 129 -18.55 5.09 -17.87
CA THR A 129 -19.56 5.37 -16.83
C THR A 129 -19.93 6.85 -16.68
N VAL A 130 -19.09 7.76 -17.20
CA VAL A 130 -19.37 9.22 -17.16
C VAL A 130 -20.27 9.63 -18.33
N GLU A 131 -20.25 8.91 -19.45
CA GLU A 131 -21.14 9.20 -20.60
C GLU A 131 -22.59 8.76 -20.33
N GLU A 132 -22.80 7.66 -19.60
CA GLU A 132 -24.16 7.23 -19.21
C GLU A 132 -24.81 8.13 -18.17
N SER A 133 -24.03 8.84 -17.32
CA SER A 133 -24.57 9.77 -16.31
C SER A 133 -24.87 11.17 -16.89
N GLU A 134 -24.23 11.59 -17.98
CA GLU A 134 -24.51 12.89 -18.61
C GLU A 134 -25.72 12.82 -19.58
N GLU A 135 -26.05 11.64 -20.12
CA GLU A 135 -27.25 11.44 -20.93
C GLU A 135 -28.54 11.26 -20.10
N GLU A 136 -28.44 10.78 -18.84
CA GLU A 136 -29.58 10.69 -17.92
C GLU A 136 -29.98 12.03 -17.30
N ASP A 137 -29.07 12.99 -17.17
CA ASP A 137 -29.34 14.30 -16.57
C ASP A 137 -29.99 15.31 -17.56
N GLU A 138 -29.91 15.11 -18.86
CA GLU A 138 -30.60 15.98 -19.86
C GLU A 138 -32.07 15.63 -20.09
N HIS A 139 -32.57 14.49 -19.61
CA HIS A 139 -33.97 14.05 -19.83
C HIS A 139 -34.89 14.22 -18.60
N SER A 140 -34.42 14.78 -17.48
CA SER A 140 -35.18 14.89 -16.23
C SER A 140 -35.51 16.33 -15.79
N GLN A 141 -35.84 17.20 -16.75
CA GLN A 141 -36.46 18.48 -16.41
C GLN A 141 -37.75 18.66 -17.23
N HIS A 142 -38.84 18.07 -16.79
CA HIS A 142 -40.20 18.65 -16.97
C HIS A 142 -41.26 17.93 -16.12
N GLY A 143 -41.88 18.71 -15.23
CA GLY A 143 -43.25 18.52 -14.72
C GLY A 143 -43.36 17.69 -13.42
N SER A 144 -43.90 18.13 -12.40
CA SER A 144 -44.92 19.04 -11.97
C SER A 144 -45.38 18.63 -10.54
N THR A 145 -45.35 19.56 -9.64
CA THR A 145 -46.25 19.90 -8.51
C THR A 145 -47.27 18.92 -7.93
N THR A 146 -47.44 19.07 -6.59
CA THR A 146 -48.60 18.83 -5.69
C THR A 146 -48.69 17.40 -5.09
N ASP A 147 -49.06 17.11 -3.87
CA ASP A 147 -49.59 17.83 -2.71
C ASP A 147 -49.39 17.02 -1.40
N VAL A 148 -49.30 17.73 -0.34
CA VAL A 148 -49.57 17.48 1.08
C VAL A 148 -50.53 16.32 1.42
N VAL A 149 -50.25 15.53 2.49
CA VAL A 149 -51.19 15.32 3.62
C VAL A 149 -50.42 14.70 4.83
N GLU A 150 -50.58 15.34 5.98
CA GLU A 150 -50.32 14.87 7.36
C GLU A 150 -51.11 13.60 7.72
N ASN A 151 -50.62 12.78 8.60
CA ASN A 151 -51.37 12.50 9.82
C ASN A 151 -50.59 11.74 10.91
N SER A 152 -50.78 12.21 12.13
CA SER A 152 -50.40 11.80 13.45
C SER A 152 -51.11 10.55 13.96
N SER A 153 -50.49 9.85 14.93
CA SER A 153 -51.08 9.40 16.24
C SER A 153 -50.09 8.44 16.92
N GLU A 154 -49.51 8.76 18.07
CA GLU A 154 -49.91 8.59 19.49
C GLU A 154 -50.29 7.18 19.92
N GLY A 155 -49.68 6.75 21.05
CA GLY A 155 -50.08 5.68 21.95
C GLY A 155 -48.90 4.87 22.48
N ASP A 156 -48.32 5.12 23.55
CA ASP A 156 -48.49 5.13 25.02
C ASP A 156 -48.56 3.74 25.66
N ALA A 157 -47.89 3.66 26.83
CA ALA A 157 -48.01 2.77 27.98
C ALA A 157 -47.11 1.53 28.09
N SER A 158 -46.12 1.61 28.95
CA SER A 158 -46.04 1.27 30.39
C SER A 158 -45.70 -0.16 30.75
N ALA A 159 -44.61 -0.29 31.52
CA ALA A 159 -44.40 -0.95 32.83
C ALA A 159 -44.38 -2.50 32.82
N GLU A 160 -43.61 -3.18 33.54
CA GLU A 160 -43.06 -3.18 34.88
C GLU A 160 -42.00 -4.28 35.00
N ASP A 161 -41.09 -4.08 35.92
CA ASP A 161 -40.19 -4.89 36.70
C ASP A 161 -40.46 -6.40 36.79
N GLU A 162 -39.38 -7.18 36.84
CA GLU A 162 -39.10 -8.13 37.95
C GLU A 162 -37.62 -8.60 37.85
N ASP A 163 -36.96 -8.46 39.00
CA ASP A 163 -35.66 -9.05 39.37
C ASP A 163 -35.75 -10.58 39.34
N ASP A 164 -34.65 -11.25 39.06
CA ASP A 164 -34.20 -12.38 39.87
C ASP A 164 -32.74 -12.74 39.60
N ASP A 165 -32.01 -12.84 40.70
CA ASP A 165 -30.66 -13.34 40.89
C ASP A 165 -30.54 -14.81 40.48
N GLU A 166 -29.51 -15.16 39.70
CA GLU A 166 -28.86 -16.46 39.74
C GLU A 166 -27.42 -16.28 39.25
N GLU A 167 -26.53 -15.91 40.14
CA GLU A 167 -25.10 -16.15 40.06
C GLU A 167 -24.73 -17.34 40.95
N ASP A 168 -23.67 -18.08 40.57
CA ASP A 168 -22.93 -19.09 41.31
C ASP A 168 -23.45 -20.55 41.24
N GLU A 169 -23.08 -21.26 40.16
CA GLU A 169 -22.89 -22.74 40.21
C GLU A 169 -21.97 -23.33 39.09
N ASP A 170 -21.30 -22.54 38.23
CA ASP A 170 -20.54 -23.09 37.10
C ASP A 170 -18.98 -23.14 37.27
N GLU A 171 -18.42 -22.82 38.45
CA GLU A 171 -16.94 -22.86 38.62
C GLU A 171 -16.39 -24.15 39.26
N GLU A 172 -17.22 -25.10 39.73
CA GLU A 172 -16.75 -26.36 40.33
C GLU A 172 -16.69 -27.57 39.37
N ALA A 173 -17.24 -27.45 38.16
CA ALA A 173 -17.28 -28.57 37.20
C ALA A 173 -16.05 -28.71 36.28
N GLU A 174 -15.22 -27.69 36.12
CA GLU A 174 -14.03 -27.75 35.25
C GLU A 174 -12.75 -28.26 35.95
N ALA A 175 -12.76 -28.35 37.29
CA ALA A 175 -11.58 -28.83 38.05
C ALA A 175 -11.54 -30.36 38.25
N GLU A 176 -12.66 -31.06 38.09
CA GLU A 176 -12.72 -32.54 38.24
C GLU A 176 -12.45 -33.29 36.94
N GLU A 177 -12.56 -32.67 35.74
CA GLU A 177 -12.23 -33.31 34.44
C GLU A 177 -10.71 -33.30 34.12
N GLU A 178 -9.90 -32.45 34.73
CA GLU A 178 -8.45 -32.44 34.52
C GLU A 178 -7.68 -33.48 35.37
N GLU A 179 -8.19 -33.91 36.53
CA GLU A 179 -7.58 -34.97 37.36
C GLU A 179 -7.83 -36.40 36.84
N GLU A 180 -8.97 -36.67 36.18
CA GLU A 180 -9.21 -38.00 35.56
C GLU A 180 -8.43 -38.23 34.26
N ALA A 181 -7.95 -37.18 33.59
CA ALA A 181 -7.18 -37.31 32.37
C ALA A 181 -5.69 -37.62 32.59
N GLU A 182 -5.13 -37.37 33.78
CA GLU A 182 -3.74 -37.70 34.11
C GLU A 182 -3.56 -39.12 34.67
N GLU A 183 -4.58 -39.72 35.32
CA GLU A 183 -4.50 -41.10 35.85
C GLU A 183 -4.62 -42.17 34.74
N ASP A 184 -5.28 -41.90 33.62
CA ASP A 184 -5.36 -42.85 32.49
C ASP A 184 -4.09 -42.90 31.66
N GLN A 185 -3.17 -41.93 31.71
CA GLN A 185 -1.92 -41.97 30.99
C GLN A 185 -0.77 -42.70 31.69
N GLU A 186 -0.87 -42.90 33.03
CA GLU A 186 0.15 -43.69 33.76
C GLU A 186 -0.13 -45.19 33.77
N GLN A 187 -1.36 -45.65 33.47
CA GLN A 187 -1.70 -47.07 33.43
C GLN A 187 -1.41 -47.75 32.07
N GLU A 188 -1.22 -47.02 30.99
CA GLU A 188 -0.81 -47.58 29.68
C GLU A 188 0.71 -47.79 29.51
N ALA A 189 1.53 -47.27 30.42
CA ALA A 189 2.98 -47.33 30.31
C ALA A 189 3.65 -48.59 30.95
N GLU A 190 2.91 -49.43 31.71
CA GLU A 190 3.50 -50.56 32.46
C GLU A 190 3.20 -51.97 31.84
N HIS A 191 2.63 -52.08 30.65
CA HIS A 191 2.24 -53.38 30.11
C HIS A 191 2.81 -53.71 28.72
N VAL A 192 4.01 -53.25 28.36
CA VAL A 192 4.69 -53.71 27.12
C VAL A 192 6.16 -54.07 27.42
N GLU A 193 6.37 -55.18 28.14
CA GLU A 193 7.62 -55.91 28.10
C GLU A 193 7.36 -57.42 28.27
N GLU A 194 6.91 -58.11 27.19
CA GLU A 194 7.20 -59.52 26.98
C GLU A 194 7.12 -59.89 25.47
N ALA A 195 8.26 -60.17 24.96
CA ALA A 195 8.68 -60.91 23.77
C ALA A 195 7.63 -61.31 22.72
N ALA A 196 7.74 -60.78 21.53
CA ALA A 196 7.42 -61.48 20.28
C ALA A 196 8.51 -61.24 19.22
N GLN A 197 9.03 -62.29 18.66
CA GLN A 197 9.98 -62.33 17.54
C GLN A 197 9.41 -61.60 16.32
N PRO A 198 10.23 -60.99 15.45
CA PRO A 198 9.71 -60.24 14.31
C PRO A 198 9.21 -61.22 13.26
N GLU A 199 7.90 -61.28 13.06
CA GLU A 199 7.30 -61.77 11.82
C GLU A 199 7.60 -60.71 10.74
N GLU A 200 8.16 -61.15 9.62
CA GLU A 200 8.33 -60.28 8.43
C GLU A 200 6.97 -59.76 7.97
N PRO A 201 6.82 -58.45 7.73
CA PRO A 201 5.58 -57.90 7.24
C PRO A 201 5.37 -58.32 5.79
N GLN A 202 4.43 -59.24 5.58
CA GLN A 202 3.82 -59.46 4.30
C GLN A 202 2.94 -58.26 3.96
N ASP A 203 3.21 -57.70 2.77
CA ASP A 203 2.42 -56.63 2.13
C ASP A 203 2.50 -55.20 2.73
N ALA A 204 3.71 -54.63 2.74
CA ALA A 204 3.81 -53.20 2.56
C ALA A 204 3.24 -52.84 1.16
N PRO A 205 2.35 -51.83 1.05
CA PRO A 205 1.88 -51.42 -0.27
C PRO A 205 3.10 -51.03 -1.11
N VAL A 206 3.36 -51.82 -2.14
CA VAL A 206 4.36 -51.49 -3.15
C VAL A 206 3.93 -50.18 -3.78
N TRP A 207 4.63 -49.12 -3.40
CA TRP A 207 4.52 -47.83 -4.06
C TRP A 207 5.04 -48.04 -5.48
N THR A 208 4.15 -48.36 -6.41
CA THR A 208 4.46 -48.28 -7.83
C THR A 208 4.66 -46.80 -8.13
N PRO A 209 5.86 -46.35 -8.55
CA PRO A 209 6.01 -45.03 -9.07
C PRO A 209 5.00 -44.89 -10.20
N LEU A 210 4.10 -43.90 -10.08
CA LEU A 210 3.28 -43.49 -11.20
C LEU A 210 4.25 -43.13 -12.33
N ALA A 211 4.30 -44.01 -13.35
CA ALA A 211 5.06 -43.79 -14.57
C ALA A 211 4.29 -42.80 -15.47
N GLU A 212 3.88 -41.70 -14.91
CA GLU A 212 3.46 -40.50 -15.65
C GLU A 212 4.53 -39.46 -15.37
N GLU A 213 5.12 -38.91 -16.43
CA GLU A 213 5.96 -37.74 -16.33
C GLU A 213 5.20 -36.73 -15.49
N PRO A 214 5.84 -36.11 -14.46
CA PRO A 214 5.15 -35.13 -13.62
C PRO A 214 4.56 -34.08 -14.53
N ALA A 215 3.25 -33.91 -14.45
CA ALA A 215 2.55 -32.88 -15.21
C ALA A 215 3.34 -31.55 -15.10
N PRO A 216 3.57 -30.84 -16.21
CA PRO A 216 4.40 -29.65 -16.20
C PRO A 216 3.90 -28.72 -15.10
N ILE A 217 4.81 -28.33 -14.18
CA ILE A 217 4.47 -27.41 -13.08
C ILE A 217 3.93 -26.14 -13.71
N VAL A 218 2.63 -25.95 -13.65
CA VAL A 218 1.96 -24.73 -14.11
C VAL A 218 2.47 -23.58 -13.24
N GLN A 219 3.31 -22.71 -13.81
CA GLN A 219 3.72 -21.49 -13.11
C GLN A 219 2.50 -20.58 -12.98
N LEU A 220 2.01 -20.42 -11.77
CA LEU A 220 0.91 -19.50 -11.48
C LEU A 220 1.33 -18.06 -11.78
N ASN A 221 0.43 -17.31 -12.40
CA ASN A 221 0.64 -15.90 -12.69
C ASN A 221 0.71 -15.08 -11.38
N THR A 222 1.70 -14.20 -11.28
CA THR A 222 1.88 -13.30 -10.11
C THR A 222 0.99 -12.05 -10.16
N MET A 223 0.21 -11.85 -11.22
CA MET A 223 -0.64 -10.66 -11.37
C MET A 223 -1.63 -10.44 -10.21
N PRO A 224 -2.35 -11.46 -9.70
CA PRO A 224 -3.23 -11.25 -8.55
C PRO A 224 -2.49 -10.77 -7.31
N LEU A 225 -1.24 -11.22 -7.12
CA LEU A 225 -0.39 -10.84 -6.01
C LEU A 225 0.06 -9.36 -6.10
N LEU A 226 0.34 -8.88 -7.32
CA LEU A 226 0.89 -7.53 -7.55
C LEU A 226 -0.20 -6.47 -7.80
N ALA A 227 -1.43 -6.87 -8.12
CA ALA A 227 -2.51 -5.96 -8.46
C ALA A 227 -2.85 -4.95 -7.34
N PRO A 228 -2.98 -5.34 -6.04
CA PRO A 228 -3.25 -4.40 -4.98
C PRO A 228 -2.16 -3.33 -4.83
N ALA A 229 -0.88 -3.71 -4.87
CA ALA A 229 0.25 -2.78 -4.81
C ALA A 229 0.31 -1.86 -6.04
N GLY A 230 -0.03 -2.37 -7.22
CA GLY A 230 -0.16 -1.59 -8.45
C GLY A 230 -1.26 -0.54 -8.37
N TYR A 231 -2.39 -0.89 -7.78
CA TYR A 231 -3.51 0.02 -7.53
C TYR A 231 -3.11 1.12 -6.54
N MET A 232 -2.46 0.78 -5.42
CA MET A 232 -1.98 1.77 -4.45
C MET A 232 -1.09 2.83 -5.10
N ARG A 233 -0.15 2.43 -5.97
CA ARG A 233 0.70 3.38 -6.73
C ARG A 233 -0.08 4.29 -7.68
N SER A 234 -1.26 3.89 -8.14
CA SER A 234 -2.13 4.74 -8.98
C SER A 234 -2.87 5.81 -8.18
N ILE A 235 -2.95 5.66 -6.85
CA ILE A 235 -3.52 6.67 -5.96
C ILE A 235 -2.42 7.68 -5.68
N ALA A 236 -2.48 8.86 -6.32
CA ALA A 236 -1.49 9.92 -6.11
C ALA A 236 -1.47 10.37 -4.64
N ILE A 237 -0.37 10.10 -3.96
CA ILE A 237 -0.06 10.59 -2.63
C ILE A 237 1.11 11.57 -2.79
N THR A 238 1.20 12.58 -1.92
CA THR A 238 2.32 13.54 -1.90
C THR A 238 3.65 12.81 -1.84
N ASP A 239 4.57 13.12 -2.74
CA ASP A 239 5.86 12.43 -2.91
C ASP A 239 6.95 13.01 -2.00
N LEU A 240 6.60 13.27 -0.72
CA LEU A 240 7.53 13.83 0.28
C LEU A 240 8.84 13.03 0.37
N GLN A 241 8.74 11.70 0.34
CA GLN A 241 9.93 10.85 0.44
C GLN A 241 10.84 10.99 -0.79
N SER A 242 10.30 11.14 -1.97
CA SER A 242 11.10 11.38 -3.18
C SER A 242 11.74 12.76 -3.20
N GLU A 243 11.05 13.78 -2.69
CA GLU A 243 11.62 15.12 -2.51
C GLU A 243 12.75 15.09 -1.48
N LEU A 244 12.55 14.41 -0.35
CA LEU A 244 13.58 14.24 0.68
C LEU A 244 14.78 13.45 0.17
N LEU A 245 14.57 12.33 -0.54
CA LEU A 245 15.64 11.57 -1.21
C LEU A 245 16.48 12.45 -2.13
N SER A 246 15.81 13.27 -2.95
CA SER A 246 16.48 14.18 -3.88
C SER A 246 17.27 15.26 -3.15
N ALA A 247 16.71 15.80 -2.07
CA ALA A 247 17.37 16.81 -1.25
C ALA A 247 18.60 16.25 -0.52
N LEU A 248 18.49 15.08 0.12
CA LEU A 248 19.62 14.45 0.82
C LEU A 248 20.71 13.98 -0.15
N ASN A 249 20.35 13.70 -1.40
CA ASN A 249 21.33 13.26 -2.39
C ASN A 249 22.31 14.36 -2.83
N VAL A 250 22.08 15.61 -2.48
CA VAL A 250 23.05 16.70 -2.62
C VAL A 250 24.32 16.36 -1.84
N TRP A 251 24.18 15.89 -0.60
CA TRP A 251 25.30 15.56 0.28
C TRP A 251 25.79 14.12 0.17
N LEU A 252 24.85 13.16 -0.10
CA LEU A 252 25.17 11.72 -0.10
C LEU A 252 25.69 11.20 -1.43
N GLN A 253 25.45 11.93 -2.53
CA GLN A 253 25.93 11.64 -3.88
C GLN A 253 25.76 10.16 -4.30
N VAL A 254 24.63 9.57 -3.92
CA VAL A 254 24.29 8.20 -4.28
C VAL A 254 24.18 8.07 -5.80
N PRO A 255 24.85 7.10 -6.43
CA PRO A 255 24.75 6.91 -7.89
C PRO A 255 23.31 6.66 -8.36
N ASN A 256 22.98 7.10 -9.57
CA ASN A 256 21.61 7.05 -10.10
C ASN A 256 20.94 5.67 -10.02
N ARG A 257 21.70 4.59 -10.25
CA ARG A 257 21.14 3.23 -10.23
C ARG A 257 20.72 2.79 -8.82
N PRO A 258 21.56 2.81 -7.78
CA PRO A 258 21.13 2.57 -6.40
C PRO A 258 20.02 3.52 -5.94
N LEU A 259 20.11 4.81 -6.26
CA LEU A 259 19.10 5.81 -5.91
C LEU A 259 17.70 5.46 -6.45
N THR A 260 17.63 4.97 -7.69
CA THR A 260 16.36 4.50 -8.29
C THR A 260 15.79 3.32 -7.52
N TYR A 261 16.62 2.37 -7.10
CA TYR A 261 16.17 1.24 -6.28
C TYR A 261 15.75 1.67 -4.88
N ILE A 262 16.48 2.58 -4.24
CA ILE A 262 16.11 3.12 -2.93
C ILE A 262 14.75 3.80 -3.01
N LYS A 263 14.51 4.64 -4.03
CA LYS A 263 13.19 5.25 -4.27
C LYS A 263 12.10 4.19 -4.43
N GLN A 264 12.36 3.14 -5.22
CA GLN A 264 11.42 2.04 -5.40
C GLN A 264 11.14 1.32 -4.08
N ILE A 265 12.16 1.01 -3.27
CA ILE A 265 12.06 0.34 -1.97
C ILE A 265 11.15 1.16 -1.04
N ILE A 266 11.45 2.44 -0.88
CA ILE A 266 10.69 3.33 0.02
C ILE A 266 9.22 3.41 -0.43
N ASN A 267 8.96 3.60 -1.71
CA ASN A 267 7.59 3.67 -2.24
C ASN A 267 6.82 2.35 -2.06
N GLU A 268 7.44 1.20 -2.32
CA GLU A 268 6.81 -0.11 -2.14
C GLU A 268 6.47 -0.40 -0.67
N LEU A 269 7.37 -0.04 0.25
CA LEU A 269 7.12 -0.16 1.69
C LEU A 269 6.01 0.78 2.15
N GLN A 270 5.96 2.00 1.62
CA GLN A 270 4.91 2.96 1.90
C GLN A 270 3.54 2.47 1.42
N ASP A 271 3.45 1.98 0.18
CA ASP A 271 2.22 1.42 -0.39
C ASP A 271 1.70 0.25 0.44
N SER A 272 2.60 -0.65 0.86
CA SER A 272 2.26 -1.80 1.71
C SER A 272 1.77 -1.38 3.09
N ALA A 273 2.43 -0.40 3.70
CA ALA A 273 2.03 0.14 4.99
C ALA A 273 0.66 0.82 4.92
N HIS A 274 0.37 1.55 3.85
CA HIS A 274 -0.93 2.16 3.62
C HIS A 274 -2.02 1.12 3.41
N MET A 275 -1.76 0.03 2.63
CA MET A 275 -2.71 -1.07 2.49
C MET A 275 -3.06 -1.71 3.83
N LEU A 276 -2.06 -1.99 4.66
CA LEU A 276 -2.27 -2.58 5.98
C LEU A 276 -3.02 -1.62 6.90
N ALA A 277 -2.65 -0.33 6.92
CA ALA A 277 -3.33 0.69 7.70
C ALA A 277 -4.80 0.82 7.29
N ASP A 278 -5.11 0.83 5.99
CA ASP A 278 -6.51 0.89 5.51
C ASP A 278 -7.36 -0.29 5.98
N ILE A 279 -6.76 -1.49 6.09
CA ILE A 279 -7.44 -2.68 6.61
C ILE A 279 -7.66 -2.56 8.11
N GLN A 280 -6.62 -2.15 8.85
CA GLN A 280 -6.61 -2.01 10.31
C GLN A 280 -7.53 -0.88 10.79
N ASP A 281 -7.65 0.18 9.99
CA ASP A 281 -8.48 1.34 10.27
C ASP A 281 -9.92 1.18 9.75
N HIS A 282 -10.25 0.08 9.05
CA HIS A 282 -11.54 -0.10 8.35
C HIS A 282 -11.85 1.09 7.43
N ALA A 283 -10.81 1.65 6.79
CA ALA A 283 -10.92 2.86 6.00
C ALA A 283 -11.93 2.70 4.85
N THR A 284 -12.80 3.67 4.68
CA THR A 284 -13.79 3.71 3.59
C THR A 284 -13.29 4.49 2.39
N HIS A 285 -12.32 5.36 2.59
CA HIS A 285 -11.72 6.21 1.55
C HIS A 285 -10.21 6.32 1.73
N ARG A 286 -9.47 6.49 0.64
CA ARG A 286 -8.07 6.90 0.61
C ARG A 286 -7.87 7.93 -0.50
N SER A 287 -7.53 9.18 -0.13
CA SER A 287 -7.38 10.28 -1.10
C SER A 287 -8.55 10.40 -2.07
N GLN A 288 -9.79 10.32 -1.55
CA GLN A 288 -11.06 10.37 -2.29
C GLN A 288 -11.27 9.19 -3.27
N ARG A 289 -10.56 8.08 -3.08
CA ARG A 289 -10.73 6.84 -3.86
C ARG A 289 -11.08 5.67 -2.96
N THR A 290 -11.61 4.62 -3.55
CA THR A 290 -11.88 3.35 -2.87
C THR A 290 -10.56 2.75 -2.38
N PRO A 291 -10.42 2.33 -1.11
CA PRO A 291 -9.22 1.67 -0.61
C PRO A 291 -9.00 0.32 -1.29
N ALA A 292 -7.74 -0.10 -1.41
CA ALA A 292 -7.39 -1.36 -2.10
C ALA A 292 -8.12 -2.58 -1.53
N HIS A 293 -8.34 -2.65 -0.22
CA HIS A 293 -9.00 -3.80 0.41
C HIS A 293 -10.49 -3.93 0.07
N GLN A 294 -11.15 -2.86 -0.34
CA GLN A 294 -12.52 -2.91 -0.85
C GLN A 294 -12.57 -3.33 -2.33
N VAL A 295 -11.48 -3.12 -3.08
CA VAL A 295 -11.38 -3.52 -4.50
C VAL A 295 -10.94 -4.98 -4.64
N PHE A 296 -9.93 -5.41 -3.87
CA PHE A 296 -9.28 -6.73 -4.03
C PHE A 296 -9.58 -7.69 -2.88
N GLY A 297 -10.27 -7.25 -1.84
CA GLY A 297 -10.49 -8.01 -0.60
C GLY A 297 -9.34 -7.90 0.41
N ARG A 298 -9.69 -7.98 1.71
CA ARG A 298 -8.72 -7.85 2.83
C ARG A 298 -7.59 -8.90 2.73
N ALA A 299 -7.94 -10.17 2.52
CA ALA A 299 -6.97 -11.27 2.46
C ALA A 299 -5.94 -11.09 1.35
N GLN A 300 -6.37 -10.69 0.14
CA GLN A 300 -5.46 -10.47 -0.98
C GLN A 300 -4.55 -9.27 -0.76
N CYS A 301 -5.04 -8.18 -0.17
CA CYS A 301 -4.22 -7.02 0.18
C CYS A 301 -3.19 -7.35 1.27
N MET A 302 -3.55 -8.11 2.30
CA MET A 302 -2.61 -8.57 3.33
C MET A 302 -1.50 -9.43 2.73
N ASN A 303 -1.85 -10.39 1.86
CA ASN A 303 -0.87 -11.23 1.17
C ASN A 303 0.04 -10.42 0.24
N SER A 304 -0.51 -9.43 -0.49
CA SER A 304 0.25 -8.53 -1.35
C SER A 304 1.23 -7.67 -0.55
N ALA A 305 0.80 -7.13 0.59
CA ALA A 305 1.66 -6.35 1.48
C ALA A 305 2.79 -7.20 2.08
N ALA A 306 2.47 -8.40 2.58
CA ALA A 306 3.48 -9.34 3.11
C ALA A 306 4.52 -9.72 2.04
N TYR A 307 4.07 -10.01 0.82
CA TYR A 307 4.98 -10.29 -0.29
C TYR A 307 5.91 -9.13 -0.61
N THR A 308 5.43 -7.89 -0.48
CA THR A 308 6.24 -6.70 -0.75
C THR A 308 7.44 -6.61 0.19
N PHE A 309 7.30 -6.95 1.49
CA PHE A 309 8.43 -7.00 2.42
C PHE A 309 9.51 -8.01 1.97
N VAL A 310 9.10 -9.21 1.54
CA VAL A 310 10.02 -10.22 0.99
C VAL A 310 10.68 -9.72 -0.30
N ARG A 311 9.92 -9.08 -1.18
CA ARG A 311 10.42 -8.52 -2.44
C ARG A 311 11.44 -7.43 -2.21
N VAL A 312 11.16 -6.50 -1.30
CA VAL A 312 12.08 -5.41 -0.92
C VAL A 312 13.37 -5.96 -0.34
N ALA A 313 13.31 -6.93 0.57
CA ALA A 313 14.51 -7.59 1.10
C ALA A 313 15.36 -8.24 -0.01
N LYS A 314 14.73 -8.86 -1.01
CA LYS A 314 15.43 -9.39 -2.19
C LYS A 314 16.09 -8.30 -3.03
N ILE A 315 15.42 -7.15 -3.23
CA ILE A 315 15.99 -6.01 -3.96
C ILE A 315 17.22 -5.49 -3.22
N VAL A 316 17.10 -5.22 -1.91
CA VAL A 316 18.20 -4.73 -1.07
C VAL A 316 19.38 -5.69 -1.09
N ASN A 317 19.14 -6.99 -0.89
CA ASN A 317 20.21 -8.00 -0.96
C ASN A 317 20.89 -8.06 -2.34
N SER A 318 20.19 -7.72 -3.42
CA SER A 318 20.76 -7.69 -4.78
C SER A 318 21.69 -6.51 -5.03
N LEU A 319 21.56 -5.43 -4.28
CA LEU A 319 22.43 -4.25 -4.39
C LEU A 319 23.84 -4.50 -3.85
N LYS A 320 23.99 -5.51 -2.98
CA LYS A 320 25.27 -5.90 -2.39
C LYS A 320 25.99 -4.79 -1.62
N CYS A 321 25.24 -3.82 -1.08
CA CYS A 321 25.78 -2.78 -0.21
C CYS A 321 25.87 -3.31 1.23
N PRO A 322 27.04 -3.29 1.87
CA PRO A 322 27.20 -3.78 3.25
C PRO A 322 26.26 -3.05 4.23
N GLY A 323 25.65 -3.78 5.16
CA GLY A 323 24.77 -3.23 6.20
C GLY A 323 23.40 -2.76 5.72
N MET A 324 23.15 -2.71 4.40
CA MET A 324 21.86 -2.22 3.85
C MET A 324 20.69 -3.15 4.20
N LEU A 325 20.91 -4.47 4.18
CA LEU A 325 19.88 -5.44 4.52
C LEU A 325 19.59 -5.43 6.03
N ASP A 326 20.63 -5.36 6.84
CA ASP A 326 20.49 -5.30 8.31
C ASP A 326 19.72 -4.03 8.71
N GLY A 327 20.11 -2.88 8.15
CA GLY A 327 19.39 -1.62 8.36
C GLY A 327 17.92 -1.67 7.91
N LEU A 328 17.61 -2.37 6.81
CA LEU A 328 16.23 -2.59 6.39
C LEU A 328 15.45 -3.41 7.42
N LEU A 329 16.01 -4.53 7.89
CA LEU A 329 15.34 -5.43 8.81
C LEU A 329 15.12 -4.77 10.18
N GLU A 330 16.11 -4.05 10.72
CA GLU A 330 16.01 -3.30 11.97
C GLU A 330 14.89 -2.24 11.92
N GLU A 331 14.81 -1.46 10.83
CA GLU A 331 13.80 -0.42 10.73
C GLU A 331 12.39 -0.96 10.42
N LEU A 332 12.28 -2.12 9.76
CA LEU A 332 11.02 -2.83 9.62
C LEU A 332 10.54 -3.38 10.96
N GLU A 333 11.43 -4.00 11.76
CA GLU A 333 11.11 -4.47 13.10
C GLU A 333 10.60 -3.32 13.98
N ALA A 334 11.34 -2.20 14.04
CA ALA A 334 10.95 -1.01 14.78
C ALA A 334 9.55 -0.52 14.34
N ARG A 335 9.30 -0.47 13.04
CA ARG A 335 7.99 -0.06 12.49
C ARG A 335 6.84 -0.94 12.95
N PHE A 336 7.03 -2.27 12.92
CA PHE A 336 5.99 -3.22 13.36
C PHE A 336 5.74 -3.12 14.88
N ILE A 337 6.79 -2.94 15.68
CA ILE A 337 6.67 -2.71 17.12
C ILE A 337 5.87 -1.43 17.37
N GLY A 338 6.22 -0.31 16.74
CA GLY A 338 5.49 0.95 16.88
C GLY A 338 4.04 0.86 16.44
N GLN A 339 3.75 0.15 15.33
CA GLN A 339 2.38 -0.08 14.87
C GLN A 339 1.59 -0.95 15.83
N SER A 340 2.22 -1.95 16.46
CA SER A 340 1.58 -2.81 17.45
C SER A 340 1.11 -2.01 18.67
N TRP A 341 1.92 -1.08 19.18
CA TRP A 341 1.50 -0.20 20.28
C TRP A 341 0.34 0.72 19.91
N ASP A 342 0.36 1.31 18.70
CA ASP A 342 -0.77 2.12 18.22
C ASP A 342 -2.08 1.32 18.17
N LEU A 343 -2.02 0.05 17.74
CA LEU A 343 -3.19 -0.83 17.69
C LEU A 343 -3.64 -1.26 19.08
N ASP A 344 -2.71 -1.61 19.98
CA ASP A 344 -3.01 -2.01 21.34
C ASP A 344 -3.74 -0.90 22.10
N TRP A 345 -3.23 0.33 22.06
CA TRP A 345 -3.88 1.47 22.74
C TRP A 345 -5.29 1.77 22.24
N ARG A 346 -5.57 1.50 20.95
CA ARG A 346 -6.95 1.60 20.43
C ARG A 346 -7.84 0.51 20.99
N THR A 347 -7.37 -0.74 20.96
CA THR A 347 -8.13 -1.91 21.41
C THR A 347 -8.43 -1.82 22.90
N THR A 348 -7.45 -1.45 23.70
CA THR A 348 -7.58 -1.33 25.15
C THR A 348 -8.17 0.02 25.60
N SER A 349 -8.43 0.95 24.65
CA SER A 349 -8.82 2.33 24.95
C SER A 349 -7.91 2.96 26.01
N HIS A 350 -6.59 2.80 25.84
CA HIS A 350 -5.57 3.30 26.75
C HIS A 350 -4.95 4.59 26.18
N ALA A 351 -4.89 5.65 26.96
CA ALA A 351 -4.13 6.86 26.63
C ALA A 351 -2.74 6.79 27.29
N PRO A 352 -1.67 6.65 26.49
CA PRO A 352 -0.30 6.60 27.00
C PRO A 352 0.17 7.96 27.55
N SER A 353 1.30 7.96 28.23
CA SER A 353 2.05 9.19 28.50
C SER A 353 2.62 9.79 27.19
N GLU A 354 2.94 11.07 27.21
CA GLU A 354 3.56 11.74 26.03
C GLU A 354 4.88 11.07 25.64
N GLN A 355 5.67 10.60 26.62
CA GLN A 355 6.94 9.95 26.38
C GLN A 355 6.76 8.59 25.68
N GLU A 356 5.79 7.77 26.12
CA GLU A 356 5.47 6.50 25.47
C GLU A 356 4.96 6.74 24.05
N TYR A 357 4.10 7.74 23.87
CA TYR A 357 3.60 8.13 22.56
C TYR A 357 4.72 8.56 21.60
N LEU A 358 5.63 9.42 22.03
CA LEU A 358 6.78 9.85 21.22
C LEU A 358 7.72 8.68 20.90
N THR A 359 7.89 7.73 21.82
CA THR A 359 8.67 6.50 21.59
C THR A 359 8.01 5.63 20.50
N MET A 360 6.68 5.47 20.55
CA MET A 360 5.94 4.78 19.51
C MET A 360 6.08 5.50 18.15
N VAL A 361 5.99 6.82 18.10
CA VAL A 361 6.18 7.61 16.89
C VAL A 361 7.59 7.45 16.32
N ASP A 362 8.63 7.44 17.16
CA ASP A 362 10.01 7.20 16.75
C ASP A 362 10.15 5.81 16.08
N GLN A 363 9.45 4.80 16.59
CA GLN A 363 9.47 3.47 16.01
C GLN A 363 8.60 3.37 14.75
N LYS A 364 7.35 3.83 14.77
CA LYS A 364 6.38 3.70 13.68
C LYS A 364 6.73 4.57 12.48
N SER A 365 6.78 5.88 12.67
CA SER A 365 6.98 6.85 11.59
C SER A 365 8.44 7.22 11.42
N GLY A 366 9.19 7.31 12.52
CA GLY A 366 10.62 7.60 12.53
C GLY A 366 11.44 6.55 11.79
N SER A 367 11.08 5.28 11.88
CA SER A 367 11.73 4.18 11.12
C SER A 367 11.77 4.43 9.62
N THR A 368 10.74 5.04 9.03
CA THR A 368 10.72 5.34 7.59
C THR A 368 11.81 6.33 7.20
N PHE A 369 12.00 7.39 8.01
CA PHE A 369 13.02 8.41 7.75
C PHE A 369 14.43 7.88 8.03
N ARG A 370 14.61 7.09 9.09
CA ARG A 370 15.90 6.43 9.37
C ARG A 370 16.26 5.41 8.28
N LEU A 371 15.31 4.58 7.85
CA LEU A 371 15.52 3.65 6.75
C LEU A 371 15.98 4.36 5.49
N LEU A 372 15.30 5.45 5.11
CA LEU A 372 15.65 6.25 3.93
C LEU A 372 17.12 6.71 4.01
N VAL A 373 17.51 7.30 5.13
CA VAL A 373 18.89 7.76 5.36
C VAL A 373 19.89 6.61 5.34
N ARG A 374 19.63 5.52 6.06
CA ARG A 374 20.51 4.34 6.12
C ARG A 374 20.73 3.70 4.75
N LEU A 375 19.67 3.56 3.95
CA LEU A 375 19.82 3.02 2.58
C LEU A 375 20.68 3.93 1.70
N MET A 376 20.51 5.25 1.82
CA MET A 376 21.31 6.20 1.07
C MET A 376 22.79 6.22 1.53
N GLN A 377 23.03 6.23 2.82
CA GLN A 377 24.40 6.16 3.38
C GLN A 377 25.13 4.89 2.96
N ALA A 378 24.46 3.72 3.03
CA ALA A 378 25.03 2.45 2.60
C ALA A 378 25.33 2.38 1.09
N ALA A 379 24.65 3.20 0.26
CA ALA A 379 24.85 3.27 -1.17
C ALA A 379 25.72 4.44 -1.63
N SER A 380 26.11 5.34 -0.73
CA SER A 380 27.01 6.46 -1.00
C SER A 380 28.41 5.97 -1.36
N MET A 381 29.03 6.60 -2.37
CA MET A 381 30.37 6.22 -2.86
C MET A 381 31.50 6.65 -1.92
N GLU A 382 31.33 7.76 -1.23
CA GLU A 382 32.38 8.39 -0.42
C GLU A 382 32.21 8.15 1.08
N GLY A 383 31.16 7.47 1.51
CA GLY A 383 30.84 7.27 2.93
C GLY A 383 30.65 8.61 3.64
N SER A 384 29.44 9.07 3.77
CA SER A 384 29.20 10.34 4.47
C SER A 384 29.59 10.25 5.95
N SER A 385 30.48 11.16 6.40
CA SER A 385 30.77 11.35 7.82
C SER A 385 29.67 12.13 8.56
N LEU A 386 28.61 12.56 7.85
CA LEU A 386 27.52 13.32 8.42
C LEU A 386 26.59 12.41 9.23
N ASP A 387 26.23 12.87 10.42
CA ASP A 387 25.23 12.21 11.26
C ASP A 387 23.83 12.72 10.95
N PHE A 388 23.05 11.91 10.24
CA PHE A 388 21.66 12.21 9.88
C PHE A 388 20.63 11.66 10.89
N GLU A 389 21.04 10.90 11.89
CA GLU A 389 20.11 10.28 12.86
C GLU A 389 19.24 11.31 13.60
N PRO A 390 19.79 12.47 14.08
CA PRO A 390 19.00 13.51 14.71
C PRO A 390 17.95 14.09 13.74
N LEU A 391 18.32 14.33 12.48
CA LEU A 391 17.40 14.85 11.45
C LEU A 391 16.27 13.85 11.16
N ALA A 392 16.60 12.58 10.97
CA ALA A 392 15.62 11.53 10.66
C ALA A 392 14.59 11.37 11.79
N LYS A 393 15.04 11.37 13.05
CA LYS A 393 14.18 11.30 14.23
C LYS A 393 13.24 12.51 14.33
N LEU A 394 13.77 13.72 14.17
CA LEU A 394 12.97 14.95 14.23
C LEU A 394 11.95 15.00 13.10
N LEU A 395 12.34 14.63 11.87
CA LEU A 395 11.42 14.57 10.73
C LEU A 395 10.29 13.57 10.98
N GLY A 396 10.58 12.39 11.55
CA GLY A 396 9.58 11.38 11.89
C GLY A 396 8.52 11.91 12.85
N ARG A 397 8.96 12.51 13.96
CA ARG A 397 8.07 13.11 14.96
C ARG A 397 7.28 14.27 14.38
N TRP A 398 7.94 15.18 13.69
CA TRP A 398 7.34 16.38 13.11
C TRP A 398 6.28 16.04 12.08
N TYR A 399 6.60 15.11 11.17
CA TYR A 399 5.68 14.66 10.14
C TYR A 399 4.44 13.99 10.73
N GLN A 400 4.61 13.05 11.67
CA GLN A 400 3.48 12.33 12.28
C GLN A 400 2.54 13.25 13.04
N ILE A 401 3.08 14.05 13.97
CA ILE A 401 2.25 14.94 14.82
C ILE A 401 1.56 16.01 13.96
N ARG A 402 2.25 16.53 12.93
CA ARG A 402 1.67 17.44 11.95
C ARG A 402 0.52 16.80 11.19
N HIS A 403 0.70 15.55 10.72
CA HIS A 403 -0.33 14.82 9.98
C HIS A 403 -1.59 14.64 10.82
N GLU A 404 -1.46 14.23 12.06
CA GLU A 404 -2.55 14.06 13.01
C GLU A 404 -3.28 15.37 13.32
N TYR A 405 -2.52 16.42 13.55
CA TYR A 405 -3.08 17.76 13.77
C TYR A 405 -3.93 18.23 12.58
N LEU A 406 -3.40 18.11 11.37
CA LEU A 406 -4.14 18.45 10.15
C LEU A 406 -5.35 17.56 9.90
N GLY A 407 -5.25 16.28 10.21
CA GLY A 407 -6.35 15.31 10.13
C GLY A 407 -7.53 15.71 11.03
N LEU A 408 -7.24 16.17 12.26
CA LEU A 408 -8.26 16.65 13.19
C LEU A 408 -8.93 17.94 12.74
N LEU A 409 -8.18 18.89 12.19
CA LEU A 409 -8.73 20.13 11.63
C LEU A 409 -9.51 19.92 10.32
N GLY A 410 -9.28 18.79 9.66
CA GLY A 410 -9.99 18.38 8.46
C GLY A 410 -11.26 17.58 8.77
N ARG A 411 -11.34 16.35 8.26
CA ARG A 411 -12.53 15.50 8.42
C ARG A 411 -12.62 14.76 9.76
N GLY A 412 -11.55 14.76 10.55
CA GLY A 412 -11.46 14.00 11.80
C GLY A 412 -11.61 12.49 11.61
N GLU A 413 -11.11 11.93 10.51
CA GLU A 413 -11.19 10.49 10.20
C GLU A 413 -10.47 9.65 11.26
N ASP A 414 -9.39 10.17 11.85
CA ASP A 414 -8.67 9.49 12.94
C ASP A 414 -9.55 9.29 14.19
N LEU A 415 -10.49 10.21 14.45
CA LEU A 415 -11.49 10.03 15.53
C LEU A 415 -12.47 8.89 15.20
N ASP A 416 -12.89 8.80 13.93
CA ASP A 416 -13.76 7.71 13.46
C ASP A 416 -13.12 6.33 13.64
N HIS A 417 -11.82 6.26 13.54
CA HIS A 417 -11.05 5.03 13.71
C HIS A 417 -10.67 4.77 15.18
N GLY A 418 -11.05 5.66 16.10
CA GLY A 418 -10.70 5.54 17.53
C GLY A 418 -9.20 5.67 17.80
N LYS A 419 -8.45 6.38 16.95
CA LYS A 419 -7.01 6.53 17.11
C LYS A 419 -6.66 7.43 18.28
N ILE A 420 -5.66 7.02 19.04
CA ILE A 420 -5.10 7.80 20.13
C ILE A 420 -4.00 8.73 19.58
N VAL A 421 -4.40 9.77 18.84
CA VAL A 421 -3.48 10.75 18.23
C VAL A 421 -2.90 11.70 19.27
N TYR A 422 -1.74 12.35 18.95
CA TYR A 422 -1.03 13.21 19.91
C TYR A 422 -1.92 14.27 20.60
N PRO A 423 -2.81 15.01 19.92
CA PRO A 423 -3.71 15.94 20.61
C PRO A 423 -4.59 15.29 21.68
N ILE A 424 -5.03 14.04 21.45
CA ILE A 424 -5.80 13.26 22.44
C ILE A 424 -4.91 12.87 23.61
N VAL A 425 -3.69 12.37 23.34
CA VAL A 425 -2.73 12.04 24.39
C VAL A 425 -2.46 13.28 25.26
N ARG A 426 -2.21 14.41 24.64
CA ARG A 426 -1.98 15.67 25.35
C ARG A 426 -3.17 16.09 26.20
N CYS A 427 -4.38 16.02 25.65
CA CYS A 427 -5.60 16.32 26.38
C CYS A 427 -5.79 15.39 27.60
N CYS A 428 -5.63 14.09 27.40
CA CYS A 428 -5.77 13.08 28.45
C CYS A 428 -4.72 13.23 29.58
N ASN A 429 -3.53 13.73 29.25
CA ASN A 429 -2.49 13.98 30.25
C ASN A 429 -2.67 15.32 30.98
N LEU A 430 -3.38 16.29 30.37
CA LEU A 430 -3.68 17.57 31.00
C LEU A 430 -4.92 17.53 31.91
N ASP A 431 -5.95 16.77 31.53
CA ASP A 431 -7.24 16.74 32.23
C ASP A 431 -7.77 15.31 32.38
N PRO A 432 -7.72 14.73 33.61
CA PRO A 432 -8.26 13.41 33.91
C PRO A 432 -9.77 13.28 33.64
N ALA A 433 -10.54 14.35 33.78
CA ALA A 433 -11.98 14.32 33.48
C ALA A 433 -12.21 14.21 31.96
N ALA A 434 -11.47 15.00 31.16
CA ALA A 434 -11.49 14.85 29.71
C ALA A 434 -11.04 13.46 29.25
N LYS A 435 -10.01 12.90 29.89
CA LYS A 435 -9.54 11.51 29.65
C LYS A 435 -10.69 10.51 29.82
N THR A 436 -11.43 10.60 30.93
CA THR A 436 -12.53 9.69 31.22
C THR A 436 -13.62 9.77 30.14
N VAL A 437 -13.98 10.97 29.71
CA VAL A 437 -15.00 11.18 28.67
C VAL A 437 -14.53 10.64 27.31
N ILE A 438 -13.34 11.01 26.87
CA ILE A 438 -12.81 10.61 25.54
C ILE A 438 -12.69 9.09 25.46
N LEU A 439 -12.08 8.45 26.46
CA LEU A 439 -11.91 7.01 26.48
C LEU A 439 -13.26 6.28 26.66
N GLY A 440 -14.21 6.86 27.40
CA GLY A 440 -15.58 6.38 27.48
C GLY A 440 -16.27 6.34 26.10
N ILE A 441 -16.19 7.43 25.34
CA ILE A 441 -16.71 7.49 23.96
C ILE A 441 -16.08 6.41 23.09
N TYR A 442 -14.76 6.21 23.18
CA TYR A 442 -14.07 5.21 22.37
C TYR A 442 -14.42 3.77 22.73
N ARG A 443 -14.65 3.46 24.02
CA ARG A 443 -15.10 2.12 24.46
C ARG A 443 -16.49 1.78 23.94
N GLN A 444 -17.38 2.76 23.86
CA GLN A 444 -18.75 2.57 23.36
C GLN A 444 -18.84 2.57 21.83
N LYS A 445 -17.76 2.91 21.14
CA LYS A 445 -17.73 2.96 19.68
C LYS A 445 -17.79 1.55 19.08
N ALA A 446 -18.77 1.29 18.22
CA ALA A 446 -18.77 0.07 17.42
C ALA A 446 -17.54 -0.01 16.51
N ALA A 447 -16.94 -1.19 16.40
CA ALA A 447 -15.63 -1.38 15.74
C ALA A 447 -15.54 -0.79 14.32
N GLU A 448 -16.57 -0.98 13.51
CA GLU A 448 -16.58 -0.55 12.09
C GLU A 448 -17.40 0.72 11.83
N ALA A 449 -18.10 1.27 12.83
CA ALA A 449 -18.89 2.48 12.65
C ALA A 449 -18.09 3.75 12.95
N PRO A 450 -18.30 4.84 12.19
CA PRO A 450 -17.73 6.14 12.54
C PRO A 450 -18.35 6.66 13.84
N LEU A 451 -17.67 7.59 14.51
CA LEU A 451 -18.25 8.31 15.65
C LEU A 451 -19.44 9.18 15.20
N SER A 452 -20.42 9.33 16.08
CA SER A 452 -21.49 10.29 15.84
C SER A 452 -20.94 11.73 15.75
N PRO A 453 -21.58 12.63 15.00
CA PRO A 453 -21.17 14.03 14.92
C PRO A 453 -21.08 14.70 16.30
N GLU A 454 -22.00 14.36 17.21
CA GLU A 454 -22.04 14.88 18.58
C GLU A 454 -20.81 14.42 19.38
N SER A 455 -20.45 13.14 19.29
CA SER A 455 -19.26 12.60 19.94
C SER A 455 -17.96 13.25 19.41
N LYS A 456 -17.87 13.46 18.10
CA LYS A 456 -16.74 14.18 17.50
C LYS A 456 -16.65 15.61 18.04
N THR A 457 -17.76 16.34 18.01
CA THR A 457 -17.83 17.71 18.53
C THR A 457 -17.42 17.75 19.99
N GLN A 458 -17.92 16.83 20.82
CA GLN A 458 -17.55 16.75 22.23
C GLN A 458 -16.04 16.51 22.44
N ILE A 459 -15.42 15.64 21.65
CA ILE A 459 -13.97 15.42 21.70
C ILE A 459 -13.22 16.68 21.29
N LEU A 460 -13.59 17.31 20.19
CA LEU A 460 -12.95 18.53 19.70
C LEU A 460 -13.06 19.70 20.70
N ASP A 461 -14.22 19.85 21.34
CA ASP A 461 -14.44 20.84 22.40
C ASP A 461 -13.52 20.58 23.61
N LEU A 462 -13.33 19.31 23.99
CA LEU A 462 -12.40 18.95 25.05
C LEU A 462 -10.95 19.26 24.67
N LEU A 463 -10.53 18.95 23.45
CA LEU A 463 -9.18 19.28 22.95
C LEU A 463 -8.94 20.79 22.94
N HIS A 464 -9.95 21.55 22.59
CA HIS A 464 -9.88 23.02 22.57
C HIS A 464 -9.84 23.60 23.99
N ARG A 465 -10.78 23.20 24.87
CA ARG A 465 -10.88 23.71 26.25
C ARG A 465 -9.66 23.41 27.10
N THR A 466 -9.05 22.25 26.92
CA THR A 466 -7.83 21.87 27.64
C THR A 466 -6.57 22.53 27.09
N GLY A 467 -6.66 23.23 25.95
CA GLY A 467 -5.52 23.81 25.24
C GLY A 467 -4.64 22.77 24.54
N ALA A 468 -5.08 21.51 24.41
CA ALA A 468 -4.30 20.44 23.80
C ALA A 468 -4.00 20.69 22.32
N LEU A 469 -4.95 21.27 21.57
CA LEU A 469 -4.73 21.67 20.17
C LEU A 469 -3.65 22.76 20.05
N GLN A 470 -3.71 23.78 20.91
CA GLN A 470 -2.70 24.84 20.94
C GLN A 470 -1.32 24.28 21.32
N ALA A 471 -1.25 23.42 22.35
CA ALA A 471 0.00 22.79 22.76
C ALA A 471 0.58 21.90 21.64
N THR A 472 -0.26 21.19 20.89
CA THR A 472 0.17 20.41 19.72
C THR A 472 0.73 21.31 18.61
N TYR A 473 0.04 22.39 18.29
CA TYR A 473 0.51 23.40 17.32
C TYR A 473 1.88 23.97 17.72
N ASP A 474 2.05 24.32 19.00
CA ASP A 474 3.30 24.86 19.52
C ASP A 474 4.44 23.83 19.45
N LEU A 475 4.16 22.56 19.75
CA LEU A 475 5.12 21.46 19.59
C LEU A 475 5.53 21.26 18.13
N ILE A 476 4.60 21.28 17.18
CA ILE A 476 4.92 21.17 15.75
C ILE A 476 5.84 22.32 15.33
N ARG A 477 5.56 23.53 15.78
CA ARG A 477 6.41 24.69 15.50
C ARG A 477 7.79 24.59 16.16
N GLN A 478 7.87 24.02 17.36
CA GLN A 478 9.14 23.75 18.03
C GLN A 478 9.96 22.72 17.25
N LEU A 479 9.36 21.58 16.89
CA LEU A 479 10.00 20.54 16.07
C LEU A 479 10.51 21.11 14.74
N GLY A 480 9.72 21.93 14.06
CA GLY A 480 10.14 22.60 12.84
C GLY A 480 11.36 23.52 13.03
N ARG A 481 11.47 24.22 14.17
CA ARG A 481 12.68 25.00 14.51
C ARG A 481 13.89 24.10 14.77
N GLU A 482 13.69 23.00 15.47
CA GLU A 482 14.76 22.02 15.73
C GLU A 482 15.25 21.37 14.44
N VAL A 483 14.34 20.99 13.53
CA VAL A 483 14.70 20.51 12.18
C VAL A 483 15.53 21.56 11.43
N ASN A 484 15.09 22.81 11.40
CA ASN A 484 15.85 23.90 10.74
C ASN A 484 17.24 24.08 11.34
N LYS A 485 17.37 23.97 12.67
CA LYS A 485 18.66 24.04 13.37
C LYS A 485 19.56 22.87 12.95
N THR A 486 19.05 21.64 12.95
CA THR A 486 19.81 20.45 12.55
C THR A 486 20.23 20.53 11.07
N VAL A 487 19.37 21.06 10.19
CA VAL A 487 19.76 21.31 8.78
C VAL A 487 20.92 22.30 8.71
N THR A 488 20.91 23.38 9.52
CA THR A 488 22.01 24.34 9.56
C THR A 488 23.33 23.70 10.05
N GLU A 489 23.24 22.82 11.05
CA GLU A 489 24.40 22.08 11.58
C GLU A 489 24.97 21.11 10.52
N LEU A 490 24.10 20.41 9.77
CA LEU A 490 24.50 19.53 8.66
C LEU A 490 25.14 20.33 7.49
N GLU A 491 24.57 21.49 7.12
CA GLU A 491 25.17 22.35 6.09
C GLU A 491 26.57 22.85 6.49
N ALA A 492 26.74 23.20 7.78
CA ALA A 492 28.05 23.60 8.29
C ALA A 492 29.06 22.44 8.28
N ALA A 493 28.63 21.23 8.65
CA ALA A 493 29.46 20.04 8.66
C ALA A 493 29.81 19.56 7.22
N ALA A 494 28.85 19.69 6.28
CA ALA A 494 29.05 19.37 4.85
C ALA A 494 29.84 20.45 4.10
N ALA A 495 29.99 21.66 4.67
CA ALA A 495 30.47 22.86 3.98
C ALA A 495 29.69 23.18 2.69
N GLU A 496 28.42 22.73 2.61
CA GLU A 496 27.55 22.87 1.42
C GLU A 496 26.11 23.13 1.85
N LEU A 497 25.52 24.20 1.28
CA LEU A 497 24.11 24.56 1.51
C LEU A 497 23.16 23.60 0.78
N ASN A 498 21.97 23.35 1.36
CA ASN A 498 20.96 22.51 0.76
C ASN A 498 19.62 23.24 0.59
N PRO A 499 19.48 24.07 -0.47
CA PRO A 499 18.27 24.83 -0.73
C PRO A 499 17.03 23.95 -0.94
N ALA A 500 17.19 22.75 -1.48
CA ALA A 500 16.09 21.80 -1.69
C ALA A 500 15.51 21.32 -0.36
N LEU A 501 16.36 20.91 0.59
CA LEU A 501 15.94 20.51 1.94
C LEU A 501 15.30 21.68 2.69
N ARG A 502 15.88 22.89 2.61
CA ARG A 502 15.28 24.07 3.21
C ARG A 502 13.92 24.44 2.62
N GLY A 503 13.75 24.29 1.31
CA GLY A 503 12.47 24.47 0.62
C GLY A 503 11.40 23.49 1.14
N LEU A 504 11.77 22.24 1.28
CA LEU A 504 10.90 21.19 1.83
C LEU A 504 10.51 21.48 3.30
N VAL A 505 11.47 21.83 4.14
CA VAL A 505 11.21 22.21 5.55
C VAL A 505 10.32 23.43 5.64
N LYS A 506 10.51 24.43 4.77
CA LYS A 506 9.64 25.62 4.70
C LYS A 506 8.20 25.24 4.34
N SER A 507 8.00 24.44 3.31
CA SER A 507 6.68 23.95 2.88
C SER A 507 5.94 23.20 4.01
N LEU A 508 6.66 22.34 4.74
CA LEU A 508 6.10 21.62 5.89
C LEU A 508 5.82 22.52 7.11
N SER A 509 6.46 23.69 7.20
CA SER A 509 6.25 24.64 8.31
C SER A 509 4.95 25.44 8.18
N GLU A 510 4.29 25.40 7.03
CA GLU A 510 3.00 26.06 6.82
C GLU A 510 1.90 25.26 7.53
N LEU A 511 1.26 25.89 8.52
CA LEU A 511 0.23 25.27 9.36
C LEU A 511 -0.92 26.25 9.60
N PRO A 512 -2.17 25.78 9.51
CA PRO A 512 -3.31 26.56 9.98
C PRO A 512 -3.24 26.72 11.51
N ILE A 513 -3.55 27.93 11.98
CA ILE A 513 -3.66 28.22 13.42
C ILE A 513 -4.90 27.50 13.96
N PRO A 514 -4.88 26.93 15.19
CA PRO A 514 -6.07 26.38 15.81
C PRO A 514 -7.05 27.52 16.11
N THR A 515 -7.96 27.78 15.20
CA THR A 515 -9.09 28.66 15.42
C THR A 515 -10.18 27.90 16.17
N SER A 516 -10.94 28.62 17.05
CA SER A 516 -12.16 28.03 17.65
C SER A 516 -13.06 27.50 16.52
N LEU A 517 -13.28 26.23 16.53
CA LEU A 517 -14.19 25.52 15.62
C LEU A 517 -15.64 25.91 15.91
#